data_844c03b27be68d3d0c083329f8fc22c1
#
_entry.id   844c03b27be68d3d0c083329f8fc22c1
#
_cell.length_a   1.000
_cell.length_b   1.000
_cell.length_c   1.000
_cell.angle_alpha   90.00
_cell.angle_beta   90.00
_cell.angle_gamma   90.00
#
_symmetry.space_group_name_H-M   'P 1'
#
loop_
_entity.id
_entity.type
_entity.pdbx_description
1 polymer ?
#
loop_
_entity_poly.entity_id
_entity_poly.type
_entity_poly.pdbx_seq_one_letter_code
_entity_poly.pdbx_strand_id
1 'polypeptide(L)' 'RDLDSDIEALIAERQAARKEKNFARADEIRDTLLEQGIILEDTREGVKWKRA' A
#
# COMPACT_ATOMS: atom_id res chain seq x y z
N ARG A 1 5.87 18.73 0.31
CA ARG A 1 5.08 17.53 0.43
C ARG A 1 5.87 16.33 -0.08
N ASP A 2 5.97 15.31 0.73
CA ASP A 2 6.79 14.15 0.42
C ASP A 2 5.90 13.02 -0.13
N LEU A 3 6.04 12.72 -1.42
CA LEU A 3 5.26 11.66 -2.06
C LEU A 3 5.56 10.29 -1.47
N ASP A 4 6.81 10.06 -1.08
CA ASP A 4 7.20 8.78 -0.50
C ASP A 4 6.52 8.58 0.86
N SER A 5 6.41 9.63 1.65
CA SER A 5 5.68 9.56 2.92
C SER A 5 4.20 9.26 2.71
N ASP A 6 3.59 9.87 1.69
CA ASP A 6 2.20 9.59 1.35
C ASP A 6 2.01 8.13 0.96
N ILE A 7 2.94 7.58 0.18
CA ILE A 7 2.90 6.18 -0.23
C ILE A 7 3.04 5.27 0.99
N GLU A 8 3.98 5.56 1.86
CA GLU A 8 4.19 4.74 3.06
C GLU A 8 2.99 4.80 4.00
N ALA A 9 2.35 5.97 4.12
CA ALA A 9 1.14 6.11 4.92
C ALA A 9 0.00 5.24 4.37
N LEU A 10 -0.16 5.21 3.05
CA LEU A 10 -1.18 4.38 2.42
C LEU A 10 -0.87 2.89 2.61
N ILE A 11 0.39 2.50 2.54
CA ILE A 11 0.79 1.11 2.78
C ILE A 11 0.47 0.71 4.22
N ALA A 12 0.75 1.57 5.18
CA ALA A 12 0.43 1.30 6.58
C ALA A 12 -1.07 1.15 6.78
N GLU A 13 -1.86 2.00 6.12
CA GLU A 13 -3.32 1.91 6.17
C GLU A 13 -3.82 0.60 5.57
N ARG A 14 -3.23 0.18 4.45
CA ARG A 14 -3.55 -1.11 3.82
C ARG A 14 -3.28 -2.27 4.77
N GLN A 15 -2.14 -2.24 5.45
CA GLN A 15 -1.79 -3.29 6.40
C GLN A 15 -2.79 -3.34 7.56
N ALA A 16 -3.17 -2.19 8.08
CA ALA A 16 -4.17 -2.13 9.15
C ALA A 16 -5.52 -2.67 8.67
N ALA A 17 -5.93 -2.32 7.45
CA ALA A 17 -7.18 -2.81 6.88
C ALA A 17 -7.17 -4.33 6.75
N ARG A 18 -6.07 -4.90 6.28
CA ARG A 18 -5.94 -6.36 6.16
C ARG A 18 -6.00 -7.04 7.53
N LYS A 19 -5.37 -6.44 8.51
CA LYS A 19 -5.37 -6.96 9.87
C LYS A 19 -6.77 -6.99 10.46
N GLU A 20 -7.59 -6.02 10.11
CA GLU A 20 -8.99 -5.95 10.53
C GLU A 20 -9.92 -6.72 9.61
N LYS A 21 -9.36 -7.41 8.62
CA LYS A 21 -10.10 -8.15 7.59
C LYS A 21 -10.98 -7.26 6.74
N ASN A 22 -10.62 -6.00 6.62
CA ASN A 22 -11.31 -5.06 5.74
C ASN A 22 -10.62 -5.08 4.36
N PHE A 23 -10.84 -6.18 3.64
CA PHE A 23 -10.14 -6.42 2.38
C PHE A 23 -10.58 -5.46 1.27
N ALA A 24 -11.82 -5.00 1.31
CA ALA A 24 -12.30 -4.02 0.34
C ALA A 24 -11.48 -2.73 0.42
N ARG A 25 -11.21 -2.26 1.63
CA ARG A 25 -10.40 -1.06 1.83
C ARG A 25 -8.95 -1.30 1.39
N ALA A 26 -8.40 -2.46 1.72
CA ALA A 26 -7.04 -2.81 1.33
C ALA A 26 -6.88 -2.83 -0.20
N ASP A 27 -7.84 -3.40 -0.90
CA ASP A 27 -7.83 -3.42 -2.37
C ASP A 27 -7.94 -2.03 -2.96
N GLU A 28 -8.78 -1.18 -2.37
CA GLU A 28 -8.93 0.20 -2.82
C GLU A 28 -7.60 0.96 -2.72
N ILE A 29 -6.90 0.80 -1.62
CA ILE A 29 -5.60 1.44 -1.43
C ILE A 29 -4.59 0.93 -2.47
N ARG A 30 -4.56 -0.38 -2.68
CA ARG A 30 -3.68 -0.97 -3.68
C ARG A 30 -3.96 -0.42 -5.07
N ASP A 31 -5.22 -0.32 -5.46
CA ASP A 31 -5.60 0.20 -6.77
C ASP A 31 -5.18 1.67 -6.91
N THR A 32 -5.36 2.46 -5.86
CA THR A 32 -4.92 3.85 -5.86
C THR A 32 -3.41 3.95 -6.10
N LEU A 33 -2.63 3.11 -5.45
CA LEU A 33 -1.18 3.10 -5.63
C LEU A 33 -0.79 2.65 -7.05
N LEU A 34 -1.48 1.64 -7.58
CA LEU A 34 -1.22 1.18 -8.94
C LEU A 34 -1.48 2.28 -9.97
N GLU A 35 -2.52 3.09 -9.78
CA GLU A 35 -2.80 4.20 -10.68
C GLU A 35 -1.66 5.23 -10.69
N GLN A 36 -0.91 5.31 -9.61
CA GLN A 36 0.24 6.20 -9.51
C GLN A 36 1.53 5.53 -9.97
N GLY A 37 1.45 4.30 -10.48
CA GLY A 37 2.61 3.57 -10.92
C GLY A 37 3.40 2.92 -9.79
N ILE A 38 2.79 2.69 -8.65
CA ILE A 38 3.42 2.08 -7.49
C ILE A 38 3.03 0.60 -7.42
N ILE A 39 4.02 -0.26 -7.32
CA ILE A 39 3.83 -1.70 -7.22
C ILE A 39 4.21 -2.15 -5.82
N LEU A 40 3.31 -2.85 -5.15
CA LEU A 40 3.57 -3.38 -3.81
C LEU A 40 4.09 -4.81 -3.90
N GLU A 41 5.06 -5.13 -3.07
CA GLU A 41 5.63 -6.47 -2.99
C GLU A 41 5.56 -6.97 -1.55
N ASP A 42 4.99 -8.15 -1.36
CA ASP A 42 4.98 -8.79 -0.05
C ASP A 42 6.29 -9.57 0.13
N THR A 43 7.00 -9.28 1.19
CA THR A 43 8.25 -9.98 1.53
C THR A 43 8.17 -10.48 2.96
N ARG A 44 9.14 -11.32 3.35
CA ARG A 44 9.22 -11.82 4.73
C ARG A 44 9.39 -10.70 5.74
N GLU A 45 10.01 -9.61 5.32
CA GLU A 45 10.28 -8.47 6.21
C GLU A 45 9.14 -7.47 6.26
N GLY A 46 8.13 -7.65 5.42
CA GLY A 46 6.99 -6.76 5.33
C GLY A 46 6.71 -6.37 3.89
N VAL A 47 5.87 -5.36 3.72
CA VAL A 47 5.50 -4.88 2.39
C VAL A 47 6.51 -3.83 1.94
N LYS A 48 7.03 -4.02 0.72
CA LYS A 48 7.90 -3.05 0.07
C LYS A 48 7.18 -2.52 -1.16
N TRP A 49 7.67 -1.41 -1.70
CA TRP A 49 7.07 -0.83 -2.90
C TRP A 49 8.16 -0.35 -3.85
N LYS A 50 7.81 -0.28 -5.11
CA LYS A 50 8.69 0.25 -6.14
C LYS A 50 7.87 0.97 -7.18
N ARG A 51 8.49 1.83 -7.94
CA ARG A 51 7.85 2.50 -9.06
C ARG A 51 7.97 1.65 -10.31
N ALA A 52 6.86 1.58 -11.04
CA ALA A 52 6.83 0.88 -12.31
C ALA A 52 7.65 1.61 -13.37
#